data_e25339681c3fc4ef17891b6e6d3883c5
#
_entry.id   e25339681c3fc4ef17891b6e6d3883c5
#
_cell.length_a   1.000
_cell.length_b   1.000
_cell.length_c   1.000
_cell.angle_alpha   90.00
_cell.angle_beta   90.00
_cell.angle_gamma   90.00
#
_symmetry.space_group_name_H-M   'P 1'
#
loop_
_entity.id
_entity.type
_entity.pdbx_description
1 polymer ?
#
loop_
_entity_poly.entity_id
_entity_poly.type
_entity_poly.pdbx_seq_one_letter_code
_entity_poly.pdbx_strand_id
1 'polypeptide(L)'
;MRAVVFSGTTEGRAFSKQLGALGADVLVSVATDLGAEEQGSAPGVTVRAGRLEPEEMTALLQGADLCIDATHPYAVEATKNIRAAAARAGVEYHRLLRAPSPLPEGALVFAGAAEAARELARTEGNVLLTTGAKELGAFAPIAPERCYPRVLPTQEGIAACEAAGVPHRNIIAMQGPFSRALNEALIQQFEIRWLVTKDGGAAGGFAEKVQAAQSTGAQLVVLRRPPEQGQTAQEILDLCKEKML
;
A
#
# COMPACT_ATOMS: atom_id res chain seq x y z
N MET A 1 -15.94 3.62 24.75
CA MET A 1 -14.53 3.63 24.27
C MET A 1 -14.46 4.40 22.97
N ARG A 2 -13.53 5.36 22.86
CA ARG A 2 -13.27 6.13 21.64
C ARG A 2 -11.96 5.67 20.99
N ALA A 3 -12.00 5.29 19.72
CA ALA A 3 -10.84 4.86 18.97
C ALA A 3 -10.60 5.75 17.75
N VAL A 4 -9.35 6.11 17.49
CA VAL A 4 -8.93 6.77 16.26
C VAL A 4 -8.18 5.78 15.39
N VAL A 5 -8.67 5.54 14.17
CA VAL A 5 -8.10 4.62 13.20
C VAL A 5 -7.54 5.39 12.02
N PHE A 6 -6.23 5.43 11.87
CA PHE A 6 -5.58 5.91 10.65
C PHE A 6 -5.64 4.79 9.60
N SER A 7 -6.45 4.99 8.55
CA SER A 7 -6.82 3.95 7.60
C SER A 7 -6.38 4.30 6.17
N GLY A 8 -6.81 3.53 5.21
CA GLY A 8 -6.48 3.62 3.79
C GLY A 8 -6.22 2.23 3.20
N THR A 9 -6.59 1.18 3.95
CA THR A 9 -6.45 -0.21 3.53
C THR A 9 -7.78 -0.94 3.68
N THR A 10 -7.96 -2.04 2.95
CA THR A 10 -9.14 -2.89 3.05
C THR A 10 -9.28 -3.47 4.47
N GLU A 11 -8.17 -3.81 5.09
CA GLU A 11 -8.13 -4.34 6.46
C GLU A 11 -8.55 -3.27 7.47
N GLY A 12 -8.05 -2.03 7.31
CA GLY A 12 -8.45 -0.90 8.16
C GLY A 12 -9.93 -0.59 8.06
N ARG A 13 -10.49 -0.66 6.83
CA ARG A 13 -11.95 -0.51 6.61
C ARG A 13 -12.77 -1.59 7.31
N ALA A 14 -12.40 -2.85 7.12
CA ALA A 14 -13.09 -3.98 7.75
C ALA A 14 -13.01 -3.90 9.27
N PHE A 15 -11.82 -3.61 9.81
CA PHE A 15 -11.58 -3.44 11.24
C PHE A 15 -12.43 -2.31 11.85
N SER A 16 -12.43 -1.13 11.23
CA SER A 16 -13.20 0.02 11.72
C SER A 16 -14.70 -0.27 11.80
N LYS A 17 -15.26 -0.96 10.79
CA LYS A 17 -16.67 -1.38 10.79
C LYS A 17 -16.98 -2.39 11.89
N GLN A 18 -16.10 -3.37 12.09
CA GLN A 18 -16.26 -4.35 13.17
C GLN A 18 -16.18 -3.69 14.55
N LEU A 19 -15.25 -2.76 14.74
CA LEU A 19 -15.10 -2.05 16.01
C LEU A 19 -16.32 -1.17 16.32
N GLY A 20 -16.83 -0.44 15.32
CA GLY A 20 -18.07 0.34 15.46
C GLY A 20 -19.29 -0.54 15.78
N ALA A 21 -19.40 -1.71 15.16
CA ALA A 21 -20.47 -2.68 15.45
C ALA A 21 -20.40 -3.26 16.87
N LEU A 22 -19.25 -3.25 17.51
CA LEU A 22 -19.08 -3.60 18.93
C LEU A 22 -19.50 -2.47 19.88
N GLY A 23 -19.89 -1.29 19.37
CA GLY A 23 -20.37 -0.16 20.17
C GLY A 23 -19.29 0.87 20.51
N ALA A 24 -18.10 0.80 19.91
CA ALA A 24 -17.09 1.84 20.05
C ALA A 24 -17.43 3.09 19.21
N ASP A 25 -17.05 4.28 19.68
CA ASP A 25 -17.00 5.51 18.88
C ASP A 25 -15.70 5.53 18.08
N VAL A 26 -15.80 5.31 16.77
CA VAL A 26 -14.64 5.14 15.88
C VAL A 26 -14.51 6.33 14.95
N LEU A 27 -13.42 7.09 15.09
CA LEU A 27 -13.03 8.12 14.15
C LEU A 27 -11.98 7.55 13.18
N VAL A 28 -12.34 7.43 11.91
CA VAL A 28 -11.42 6.99 10.86
C VAL A 28 -10.83 8.19 10.14
N SER A 29 -9.50 8.28 10.10
CA SER A 29 -8.76 9.28 9.33
C SER A 29 -8.15 8.63 8.09
N VAL A 30 -8.47 9.20 6.91
CA VAL A 30 -7.91 8.79 5.62
C VAL A 30 -7.27 9.98 4.90
N ALA A 31 -6.26 9.71 4.07
CA ALA A 31 -5.46 10.78 3.47
C ALA A 31 -6.14 11.49 2.28
N THR A 32 -7.19 10.91 1.70
CA THR A 32 -7.82 11.38 0.45
C THR A 32 -9.34 11.23 0.48
N ASP A 33 -10.04 12.04 -0.32
CA ASP A 33 -11.50 11.93 -0.50
C ASP A 33 -11.89 10.55 -1.06
N LEU A 34 -11.13 10.03 -2.03
CA LEU A 34 -11.33 8.66 -2.53
C LEU A 34 -11.23 7.64 -1.40
N GLY A 35 -10.28 7.80 -0.47
CA GLY A 35 -10.17 6.93 0.70
C GLY A 35 -11.40 7.02 1.61
N ALA A 36 -12.04 8.19 1.72
CA ALA A 36 -13.28 8.35 2.47
C ALA A 36 -14.48 7.72 1.77
N GLU A 37 -14.60 7.88 0.46
CA GLU A 37 -15.61 7.20 -0.35
C GLU A 37 -15.50 5.69 -0.21
N GLU A 38 -14.29 5.15 -0.34
CA GLU A 38 -14.01 3.73 -0.17
C GLU A 38 -14.26 3.24 1.27
N GLN A 39 -13.99 4.05 2.30
CA GLN A 39 -14.29 3.72 3.70
C GLN A 39 -15.78 3.52 3.89
N GLY A 40 -16.60 4.38 3.26
CA GLY A 40 -18.04 4.37 3.34
C GLY A 40 -18.56 4.61 4.76
N SER A 41 -19.86 4.57 4.93
CA SER A 41 -20.53 4.72 6.23
C SER A 41 -20.73 3.39 6.95
N ALA A 42 -20.69 3.43 8.29
CA ALA A 42 -21.06 2.31 9.15
C ALA A 42 -21.51 2.84 10.52
N PRO A 43 -22.36 2.09 11.26
CA PRO A 43 -22.74 2.47 12.61
C PRO A 43 -21.51 2.66 13.52
N GLY A 44 -21.52 3.73 14.32
CA GLY A 44 -20.41 4.03 15.24
C GLY A 44 -19.12 4.49 14.56
N VAL A 45 -19.12 4.71 13.24
CA VAL A 45 -17.93 5.13 12.49
C VAL A 45 -18.14 6.51 11.87
N THR A 46 -17.27 7.44 12.22
CA THR A 46 -17.14 8.76 11.59
C THR A 46 -15.90 8.80 10.72
N VAL A 47 -15.98 9.33 9.50
CA VAL A 47 -14.85 9.38 8.56
C VAL A 47 -14.40 10.81 8.34
N ARG A 48 -13.10 11.05 8.42
CA ARG A 48 -12.43 12.30 8.08
C ARG A 48 -11.45 12.08 6.94
N ALA A 49 -11.56 12.85 5.88
CA ALA A 49 -10.61 12.90 4.77
C ALA A 49 -9.60 14.03 4.94
N GLY A 50 -8.45 13.88 4.30
CA GLY A 50 -7.37 14.87 4.25
C GLY A 50 -6.12 14.41 5.02
N ARG A 51 -4.97 14.76 4.44
CA ARG A 51 -3.67 14.54 5.11
C ARG A 51 -3.61 15.39 6.37
N LEU A 52 -2.92 14.86 7.35
CA LEU A 52 -2.67 15.50 8.64
C LEU A 52 -1.19 15.69 8.84
N GLU A 53 -0.82 16.86 9.32
CA GLU A 53 0.51 17.11 9.86
C GLU A 53 0.65 16.49 11.26
N PRO A 54 1.86 16.23 11.76
CA PRO A 54 2.08 15.54 13.04
C PRO A 54 1.38 16.20 14.25
N GLU A 55 1.25 17.53 14.26
CA GLU A 55 0.55 18.29 15.29
C GLU A 55 -0.95 18.06 15.24
N GLU A 56 -1.52 18.03 14.04
CA GLU A 56 -2.94 17.75 13.81
C GLU A 56 -3.29 16.29 14.19
N MET A 57 -2.39 15.34 13.90
CA MET A 57 -2.55 13.95 14.36
C MET A 57 -2.60 13.88 15.89
N THR A 58 -1.72 14.62 16.57
CA THR A 58 -1.69 14.68 18.05
C THR A 58 -2.99 15.26 18.60
N ALA A 59 -3.49 16.36 18.00
CA ALA A 59 -4.75 16.98 18.41
C ALA A 59 -5.95 16.05 18.20
N LEU A 60 -5.96 15.30 17.08
CA LEU A 60 -7.03 14.34 16.76
C LEU A 60 -7.10 13.19 17.78
N LEU A 61 -5.95 12.81 18.34
CA LEU A 61 -5.84 11.73 19.32
C LEU A 61 -6.20 12.15 20.75
N GLN A 62 -6.30 13.46 21.04
CA GLN A 62 -6.67 13.91 22.38
C GLN A 62 -8.04 13.38 22.79
N GLY A 63 -8.09 12.75 23.97
CA GLY A 63 -9.30 12.14 24.52
C GLY A 63 -9.74 10.83 23.83
N ALA A 64 -8.88 10.25 22.99
CA ALA A 64 -9.08 8.89 22.51
C ALA A 64 -8.49 7.87 23.51
N ASP A 65 -9.13 6.71 23.61
CA ASP A 65 -8.63 5.59 24.41
C ASP A 65 -7.56 4.78 23.64
N LEU A 66 -7.71 4.70 22.29
CA LEU A 66 -6.83 3.90 21.42
C LEU A 66 -6.52 4.64 20.11
N CYS A 67 -5.27 4.51 19.68
CA CYS A 67 -4.77 4.86 18.35
C CYS A 67 -4.45 3.60 17.57
N ILE A 68 -5.13 3.39 16.45
CA ILE A 68 -4.91 2.23 15.60
C ILE A 68 -4.36 2.68 14.25
N ASP A 69 -3.13 2.26 13.95
CA ASP A 69 -2.48 2.47 12.67
C ASP A 69 -2.78 1.31 11.74
N ALA A 70 -3.72 1.51 10.82
CA ALA A 70 -4.11 0.60 9.76
C ALA A 70 -3.70 1.13 8.37
N THR A 71 -2.66 1.96 8.31
CA THR A 71 -2.11 2.50 7.07
C THR A 71 -1.43 1.42 6.24
N HIS A 72 -1.15 1.72 4.97
CA HIS A 72 -0.47 0.77 4.09
C HIS A 72 0.94 0.43 4.60
N PRO A 73 1.42 -0.83 4.55
CA PRO A 73 2.75 -1.25 5.02
C PRO A 73 3.93 -0.42 4.49
N TYR A 74 3.79 0.14 3.30
CA TYR A 74 4.81 1.01 2.70
C TYR A 74 4.68 2.50 3.07
N ALA A 75 3.71 2.86 3.90
CA ALA A 75 3.52 4.23 4.39
C ALA A 75 4.39 4.52 5.64
N VAL A 76 5.69 4.22 5.56
CA VAL A 76 6.63 4.23 6.69
C VAL A 76 6.63 5.58 7.43
N GLU A 77 6.65 6.70 6.70
CA GLU A 77 6.62 8.04 7.31
C GLU A 77 5.30 8.32 8.03
N ALA A 78 4.17 7.90 7.45
CA ALA A 78 2.87 8.07 8.12
C ALA A 78 2.82 7.25 9.42
N THR A 79 3.24 5.98 9.39
CA THR A 79 3.34 5.13 10.59
C THR A 79 4.23 5.76 11.66
N LYS A 80 5.40 6.30 11.28
CA LYS A 80 6.31 6.99 12.20
C LYS A 80 5.64 8.22 12.86
N ASN A 81 4.95 9.03 12.05
CA ASN A 81 4.27 10.24 12.53
C ASN A 81 3.08 9.90 13.44
N ILE A 82 2.27 8.88 13.09
CA ILE A 82 1.14 8.40 13.90
C ILE A 82 1.62 7.89 15.25
N ARG A 83 2.69 7.08 15.27
CA ARG A 83 3.27 6.55 16.51
C ARG A 83 3.80 7.68 17.40
N ALA A 84 4.47 8.67 16.83
CA ALA A 84 4.96 9.83 17.56
C ALA A 84 3.81 10.70 18.10
N ALA A 85 2.73 10.86 17.33
CA ALA A 85 1.55 11.60 17.73
C ALA A 85 0.80 10.90 18.89
N ALA A 86 0.67 9.58 18.83
CA ALA A 86 0.08 8.78 19.90
C ALA A 86 0.87 8.89 21.20
N ALA A 87 2.20 8.81 21.13
CA ALA A 87 3.07 9.01 22.29
C ALA A 87 2.91 10.42 22.90
N ARG A 88 2.85 11.48 22.07
CA ARG A 88 2.63 12.86 22.53
C ARG A 88 1.26 13.07 23.16
N ALA A 89 0.23 12.43 22.62
CA ALA A 89 -1.13 12.50 23.17
C ALA A 89 -1.35 11.61 24.39
N GLY A 90 -0.40 10.73 24.74
CA GLY A 90 -0.54 9.75 25.82
C GLY A 90 -1.55 8.65 25.51
N VAL A 91 -1.79 8.34 24.22
CA VAL A 91 -2.77 7.36 23.75
C VAL A 91 -2.08 6.06 23.38
N GLU A 92 -2.66 4.95 23.80
CA GLU A 92 -2.14 3.61 23.50
C GLU A 92 -2.18 3.34 21.98
N TYR A 93 -1.03 2.93 21.42
CA TYR A 93 -0.83 2.74 19.98
C TYR A 93 -0.80 1.26 19.61
N HIS A 94 -1.58 0.89 18.60
CA HIS A 94 -1.59 -0.44 18.00
C HIS A 94 -1.38 -0.36 16.50
N ARG A 95 -0.47 -1.19 15.97
CA ARG A 95 -0.30 -1.38 14.53
C ARG A 95 -1.13 -2.57 14.08
N LEU A 96 -2.11 -2.34 13.23
CA LEU A 96 -2.88 -3.40 12.59
C LEU A 96 -2.05 -4.05 11.47
N LEU A 97 -1.66 -5.31 11.69
CA LEU A 97 -0.92 -6.06 10.69
C LEU A 97 -1.86 -6.61 9.60
N ARG A 98 -1.39 -6.49 8.39
CA ARG A 98 -1.95 -7.20 7.26
C ARG A 98 -1.29 -8.57 7.13
N ALA A 99 -2.07 -9.63 6.97
CA ALA A 99 -1.53 -10.95 6.66
C ALA A 99 -0.64 -10.89 5.39
N PRO A 100 0.53 -11.53 5.38
CA PRO A 100 1.36 -11.61 4.19
C PRO A 100 0.63 -12.40 3.10
N SER A 101 0.81 -11.98 1.84
CA SER A 101 0.32 -12.78 0.71
C SER A 101 1.21 -14.01 0.54
N PRO A 102 0.64 -15.19 0.24
CA PRO A 102 1.46 -16.32 -0.15
C PRO A 102 2.24 -15.98 -1.43
N LEU A 103 3.55 -16.17 -1.39
CA LEU A 103 4.40 -15.93 -2.54
C LEU A 103 4.29 -17.11 -3.49
N PRO A 104 4.10 -16.88 -4.80
CA PRO A 104 4.04 -17.95 -5.77
C PRO A 104 5.42 -18.62 -5.94
N GLU A 105 5.40 -19.91 -6.22
CA GLU A 105 6.61 -20.66 -6.53
C GLU A 105 7.34 -20.04 -7.74
N GLY A 106 8.65 -19.96 -7.67
CA GLY A 106 9.49 -19.39 -8.72
C GLY A 106 9.54 -17.85 -8.75
N ALA A 107 8.82 -17.12 -7.88
CA ALA A 107 8.96 -15.68 -7.79
C ALA A 107 10.34 -15.29 -7.23
N LEU A 108 10.99 -14.31 -7.85
CA LEU A 108 12.19 -13.68 -7.29
C LEU A 108 11.77 -12.67 -6.23
N VAL A 109 12.34 -12.76 -5.04
CA VAL A 109 11.94 -11.94 -3.90
C VAL A 109 13.13 -11.13 -3.41
N PHE A 110 12.96 -9.80 -3.37
CA PHE A 110 13.99 -8.86 -2.93
C PHE A 110 13.51 -8.03 -1.74
N ALA A 111 14.45 -7.59 -0.91
CA ALA A 111 14.15 -6.74 0.24
C ALA A 111 13.64 -5.34 -0.15
N GLY A 112 13.98 -4.88 -1.37
CA GLY A 112 13.53 -3.57 -1.85
C GLY A 112 13.88 -3.31 -3.32
N ALA A 113 13.41 -2.17 -3.82
CA ALA A 113 13.55 -1.78 -5.22
C ALA A 113 15.01 -1.67 -5.69
N ALA A 114 15.89 -1.12 -4.85
CA ALA A 114 17.31 -0.96 -5.22
C ALA A 114 18.05 -2.29 -5.39
N GLU A 115 17.72 -3.31 -4.61
CA GLU A 115 18.27 -4.66 -4.76
C GLU A 115 17.75 -5.32 -6.04
N ALA A 116 16.44 -5.30 -6.25
CA ALA A 116 15.81 -5.82 -7.46
C ALA A 116 16.37 -5.15 -8.72
N ALA A 117 16.55 -3.82 -8.70
CA ALA A 117 17.08 -3.07 -9.82
C ALA A 117 18.51 -3.50 -10.20
N ARG A 118 19.39 -3.71 -9.21
CA ARG A 118 20.76 -4.18 -9.46
C ARG A 118 20.79 -5.56 -10.13
N GLU A 119 19.93 -6.46 -9.71
CA GLU A 119 19.86 -7.79 -10.32
C GLU A 119 19.25 -7.72 -11.72
N LEU A 120 18.17 -6.96 -11.91
CA LEU A 120 17.53 -6.79 -13.22
C LEU A 120 18.41 -6.05 -14.23
N ALA A 121 19.30 -5.17 -13.78
CA ALA A 121 20.27 -4.51 -14.66
C ALA A 121 21.26 -5.48 -15.34
N ARG A 122 21.48 -6.66 -14.74
CA ARG A 122 22.34 -7.73 -15.28
C ARG A 122 21.62 -8.67 -16.23
N THR A 123 20.32 -8.47 -16.42
CA THR A 123 19.48 -9.31 -17.26
C THR A 123 19.09 -8.61 -18.55
N GLU A 124 18.47 -9.35 -19.46
CA GLU A 124 17.87 -8.82 -20.68
C GLU A 124 16.33 -8.83 -20.60
N GLY A 125 15.68 -8.12 -21.53
CA GLY A 125 14.22 -8.04 -21.67
C GLY A 125 13.59 -6.88 -20.93
N ASN A 126 12.35 -6.58 -21.28
CA ASN A 126 11.57 -5.45 -20.77
C ASN A 126 11.06 -5.70 -19.35
N VAL A 127 10.95 -4.63 -18.58
CA VAL A 127 10.59 -4.64 -17.16
C VAL A 127 9.34 -3.80 -16.94
N LEU A 128 8.23 -4.42 -16.55
CA LEU A 128 7.01 -3.73 -16.13
C LEU A 128 7.13 -3.38 -14.64
N LEU A 129 7.22 -2.09 -14.32
CA LEU A 129 7.36 -1.58 -12.96
C LEU A 129 5.99 -1.17 -12.42
N THR A 130 5.39 -1.97 -11.54
CA THR A 130 4.08 -1.69 -10.93
C THR A 130 4.18 -1.19 -9.48
N THR A 131 5.31 -0.59 -9.13
CA THR A 131 5.65 -0.12 -7.78
C THR A 131 5.21 1.33 -7.53
N GLY A 132 4.79 2.03 -8.57
CA GLY A 132 4.39 3.44 -8.53
C GLY A 132 5.57 4.43 -8.67
N ALA A 133 5.25 5.70 -8.84
CA ALA A 133 6.22 6.75 -9.19
C ALA A 133 7.31 6.99 -8.14
N LYS A 134 6.97 6.86 -6.84
CA LYS A 134 7.89 7.16 -5.73
C LYS A 134 9.16 6.31 -5.70
N GLU A 135 9.09 5.09 -6.20
CA GLU A 135 10.22 4.17 -6.20
C GLU A 135 10.96 4.10 -7.53
N LEU A 136 10.49 4.85 -8.53
CA LEU A 136 11.03 4.77 -9.89
C LEU A 136 12.53 5.10 -9.94
N GLY A 137 12.98 6.08 -9.15
CA GLY A 137 14.39 6.42 -9.05
C GLY A 137 15.32 5.27 -8.58
N ALA A 138 14.79 4.32 -7.82
CA ALA A 138 15.56 3.15 -7.39
C ALA A 138 15.91 2.20 -8.56
N PHE A 139 15.17 2.28 -9.67
CA PHE A 139 15.39 1.47 -10.88
C PHE A 139 16.34 2.12 -11.90
N ALA A 140 16.97 3.23 -11.57
CA ALA A 140 17.99 3.89 -12.39
C ALA A 140 19.14 2.98 -12.91
N PRO A 141 19.52 1.88 -12.23
CA PRO A 141 20.50 0.94 -12.80
C PRO A 141 20.05 0.19 -14.07
N ILE A 142 18.72 0.10 -14.31
CA ILE A 142 18.17 -0.54 -15.51
C ILE A 142 18.13 0.49 -16.64
N ALA A 143 18.53 0.10 -17.85
CA ALA A 143 18.42 0.97 -19.02
C ALA A 143 16.98 1.49 -19.20
N PRO A 144 16.77 2.82 -19.30
CA PRO A 144 15.41 3.41 -19.32
C PRO A 144 14.51 2.88 -20.43
N GLU A 145 15.10 2.49 -21.58
CA GLU A 145 14.39 1.94 -22.71
C GLU A 145 13.73 0.58 -22.43
N ARG A 146 14.23 -0.13 -21.43
CA ARG A 146 13.69 -1.41 -20.96
C ARG A 146 12.60 -1.24 -19.90
N CYS A 147 12.46 -0.04 -19.33
CA CYS A 147 11.55 0.24 -18.23
C CYS A 147 10.16 0.64 -18.76
N TYR A 148 9.13 -0.03 -18.26
CA TYR A 148 7.72 0.26 -18.52
C TYR A 148 7.04 0.56 -17.18
N PRO A 149 7.19 1.78 -16.65
CA PRO A 149 6.56 2.15 -15.39
C PRO A 149 5.05 2.32 -15.55
N ARG A 150 4.30 1.70 -14.63
CA ARG A 150 2.87 1.95 -14.48
C ARG A 150 2.65 2.87 -13.28
N VAL A 151 2.18 4.09 -13.57
CA VAL A 151 1.98 5.17 -12.62
C VAL A 151 0.56 5.70 -12.67
N LEU A 152 0.15 6.47 -11.67
CA LEU A 152 -1.12 7.20 -11.75
C LEU A 152 -1.06 8.26 -12.85
N PRO A 153 -2.19 8.57 -13.52
CA PRO A 153 -2.28 9.57 -14.58
C PRO A 153 -2.29 10.99 -13.98
N THR A 154 -1.28 11.31 -13.19
CA THR A 154 -1.05 12.62 -12.57
C THR A 154 0.20 13.27 -13.12
N GLN A 155 0.31 14.59 -13.01
CA GLN A 155 1.51 15.31 -13.43
C GLN A 155 2.76 14.79 -12.73
N GLU A 156 2.69 14.53 -11.41
CA GLU A 156 3.79 14.00 -10.63
C GLU A 156 4.19 12.58 -11.10
N GLY A 157 3.19 11.76 -11.47
CA GLY A 157 3.43 10.41 -11.98
C GLY A 157 4.22 10.43 -13.29
N ILE A 158 3.82 11.28 -14.21
CA ILE A 158 4.48 11.44 -15.52
C ILE A 158 5.85 12.09 -15.36
N ALA A 159 5.94 13.18 -14.59
CA ALA A 159 7.22 13.86 -14.32
C ALA A 159 8.27 12.94 -13.69
N ALA A 160 7.87 12.03 -12.81
CA ALA A 160 8.79 11.03 -12.24
C ALA A 160 9.34 10.07 -13.32
N CYS A 161 8.53 9.70 -14.31
CA CYS A 161 8.99 8.88 -15.43
C CYS A 161 9.98 9.63 -16.32
N GLU A 162 9.69 10.89 -16.62
CA GLU A 162 10.58 11.78 -17.41
C GLU A 162 11.91 12.00 -16.70
N ALA A 163 11.88 12.28 -15.39
CA ALA A 163 13.07 12.45 -14.57
C ALA A 163 13.94 11.17 -14.50
N ALA A 164 13.32 9.99 -14.64
CA ALA A 164 14.02 8.72 -14.75
C ALA A 164 14.52 8.40 -16.17
N GLY A 165 14.32 9.30 -17.14
CA GLY A 165 14.73 9.13 -18.53
C GLY A 165 13.92 8.11 -19.33
N VAL A 166 12.75 7.69 -18.82
CA VAL A 166 11.89 6.70 -19.50
C VAL A 166 11.31 7.30 -20.77
N PRO A 167 11.43 6.62 -21.92
CA PRO A 167 10.79 7.08 -23.16
C PRO A 167 9.27 7.21 -22.99
N HIS A 168 8.66 8.27 -23.49
CA HIS A 168 7.21 8.51 -23.34
C HIS A 168 6.35 7.35 -23.80
N ARG A 169 6.75 6.65 -24.87
CA ARG A 169 6.05 5.44 -25.38
C ARG A 169 6.00 4.27 -24.41
N ASN A 170 6.87 4.29 -23.38
CA ASN A 170 6.95 3.24 -22.37
C ASN A 170 6.16 3.60 -21.11
N ILE A 171 5.66 4.84 -20.99
CA ILE A 171 4.94 5.30 -19.80
C ILE A 171 3.50 4.77 -19.85
N ILE A 172 3.11 4.04 -18.83
CA ILE A 172 1.75 3.50 -18.67
C ILE A 172 1.06 4.30 -17.56
N ALA A 173 0.37 5.38 -17.92
CA ALA A 173 -0.34 6.24 -16.98
C ALA A 173 -1.80 5.80 -16.84
N MET A 174 -2.11 5.01 -15.81
CA MET A 174 -3.44 4.42 -15.58
C MET A 174 -3.75 4.30 -14.09
N GLN A 175 -5.04 4.44 -13.76
CA GLN A 175 -5.55 4.18 -12.41
C GLN A 175 -6.17 2.78 -12.32
N GLY A 176 -5.80 2.03 -11.26
CA GLY A 176 -6.38 0.72 -10.96
C GLY A 176 -7.82 0.78 -10.40
N PRO A 177 -8.39 -0.36 -10.07
CA PRO A 177 -7.81 -1.71 -10.07
C PRO A 177 -7.56 -2.29 -11.47
N PHE A 178 -6.58 -3.19 -11.58
CA PHE A 178 -6.18 -3.80 -12.85
C PHE A 178 -6.56 -5.29 -12.87
N SER A 179 -7.41 -5.68 -13.82
CA SER A 179 -7.77 -7.07 -14.01
C SER A 179 -6.57 -7.93 -14.48
N ARG A 180 -6.69 -9.24 -14.32
CA ARG A 180 -5.74 -10.21 -14.89
C ARG A 180 -5.58 -9.99 -16.39
N ALA A 181 -6.68 -9.89 -17.13
CA ALA A 181 -6.66 -9.72 -18.59
C ALA A 181 -5.90 -8.46 -19.03
N LEU A 182 -6.05 -7.34 -18.31
CA LEU A 182 -5.29 -6.13 -18.62
C LEU A 182 -3.79 -6.28 -18.33
N ASN A 183 -3.43 -6.96 -17.23
CA ASN A 183 -2.03 -7.24 -16.95
C ASN A 183 -1.42 -8.15 -18.01
N GLU A 184 -2.13 -9.20 -18.47
CA GLU A 184 -1.71 -10.07 -19.57
C GLU A 184 -1.51 -9.29 -20.87
N ALA A 185 -2.47 -8.43 -21.23
CA ALA A 185 -2.38 -7.61 -22.44
C ALA A 185 -1.16 -6.67 -22.42
N LEU A 186 -0.87 -6.02 -21.28
CA LEU A 186 0.30 -5.17 -21.14
C LEU A 186 1.61 -5.97 -21.22
N ILE A 187 1.66 -7.15 -20.61
CA ILE A 187 2.83 -8.03 -20.69
C ILE A 187 3.11 -8.43 -22.12
N GLN A 188 2.08 -8.84 -22.86
CA GLN A 188 2.20 -9.25 -24.26
C GLN A 188 2.54 -8.07 -25.19
N GLN A 189 1.83 -6.94 -25.05
CA GLN A 189 2.00 -5.75 -25.87
C GLN A 189 3.41 -5.20 -25.83
N PHE A 190 4.02 -5.18 -24.65
CA PHE A 190 5.34 -4.60 -24.42
C PHE A 190 6.44 -5.65 -24.28
N GLU A 191 6.17 -6.90 -24.63
CA GLU A 191 7.13 -8.00 -24.54
C GLU A 191 7.84 -8.06 -23.19
N ILE A 192 7.04 -7.92 -22.11
CA ILE A 192 7.54 -7.86 -20.75
C ILE A 192 8.09 -9.22 -20.32
N ARG A 193 9.36 -9.25 -19.98
CA ARG A 193 10.01 -10.42 -19.39
C ARG A 193 9.94 -10.42 -17.86
N TRP A 194 9.96 -9.23 -17.24
CA TRP A 194 10.04 -9.07 -15.80
C TRP A 194 8.88 -8.22 -15.30
N LEU A 195 8.03 -8.78 -14.44
CA LEU A 195 6.95 -8.03 -13.77
C LEU A 195 7.34 -7.75 -12.33
N VAL A 196 7.67 -6.50 -12.03
CA VAL A 196 8.03 -6.05 -10.69
C VAL A 196 6.80 -5.54 -9.96
N THR A 197 6.52 -6.09 -8.80
CA THR A 197 5.39 -5.68 -7.95
C THR A 197 5.77 -5.68 -6.47
N LYS A 198 5.02 -4.92 -5.68
CA LYS A 198 5.04 -5.01 -4.21
C LYS A 198 4.12 -6.14 -3.76
N ASP A 199 4.43 -6.75 -2.62
CA ASP A 199 3.46 -7.56 -1.89
C ASP A 199 2.38 -6.64 -1.31
N GLY A 200 1.46 -6.20 -2.15
CA GLY A 200 0.37 -5.27 -1.81
C GLY A 200 -0.88 -5.94 -1.28
N GLY A 201 -0.92 -7.26 -1.19
CA GLY A 201 -2.11 -8.03 -0.83
C GLY A 201 -3.22 -7.93 -1.88
N ALA A 202 -4.43 -8.40 -1.54
CA ALA A 202 -5.57 -8.44 -2.45
C ALA A 202 -5.94 -7.04 -3.00
N ALA A 203 -5.98 -6.02 -2.15
CA ALA A 203 -6.31 -4.65 -2.57
C ALA A 203 -5.31 -4.03 -3.56
N GLY A 204 -4.06 -4.51 -3.59
CA GLY A 204 -3.04 -4.08 -4.55
C GLY A 204 -3.08 -4.82 -5.90
N GLY A 205 -4.08 -5.68 -6.13
CA GLY A 205 -4.17 -6.52 -7.34
C GLY A 205 -2.97 -7.47 -7.45
N PHE A 206 -2.49 -8.01 -6.31
CA PHE A 206 -1.34 -8.90 -6.30
C PHE A 206 -1.66 -10.23 -7.00
N ALA A 207 -2.83 -10.80 -6.70
CA ALA A 207 -3.27 -12.06 -7.28
C ALA A 207 -3.40 -11.98 -8.83
N GLU A 208 -3.98 -10.89 -9.34
CA GLU A 208 -4.16 -10.65 -10.78
C GLU A 208 -2.81 -10.52 -11.51
N LYS A 209 -1.81 -9.92 -10.86
CA LYS A 209 -0.44 -9.82 -11.41
C LYS A 209 0.27 -11.17 -11.41
N VAL A 210 0.11 -11.94 -10.31
CA VAL A 210 0.65 -13.31 -10.22
C VAL A 210 0.09 -14.19 -11.33
N GLN A 211 -1.24 -14.21 -11.48
CA GLN A 211 -1.91 -14.99 -12.52
C GLN A 211 -1.50 -14.57 -13.93
N ALA A 212 -1.39 -13.26 -14.17
CA ALA A 212 -0.95 -12.73 -15.46
C ALA A 212 0.51 -13.11 -15.78
N ALA A 213 1.41 -13.03 -14.80
CA ALA A 213 2.80 -13.45 -14.99
C ALA A 213 2.89 -14.96 -15.30
N GLN A 214 2.16 -15.79 -14.55
CA GLN A 214 2.13 -17.24 -14.76
C GLN A 214 1.59 -17.63 -16.13
N SER A 215 0.49 -16.99 -16.58
CA SER A 215 -0.13 -17.33 -17.87
C SER A 215 0.67 -16.85 -19.09
N THR A 216 1.45 -15.78 -18.94
CA THR A 216 2.24 -15.20 -20.03
C THR A 216 3.70 -15.65 -20.06
N GLY A 217 4.16 -16.34 -19.00
CA GLY A 217 5.56 -16.73 -18.85
C GLY A 217 6.49 -15.59 -18.40
N ALA A 218 5.94 -14.43 -18.01
CA ALA A 218 6.74 -13.36 -17.45
C ALA A 218 7.25 -13.74 -16.04
N GLN A 219 8.52 -13.44 -15.75
CA GLN A 219 9.10 -13.72 -14.45
C GLN A 219 8.60 -12.69 -13.43
N LEU A 220 8.00 -13.16 -12.34
CA LEU A 220 7.53 -12.30 -11.25
C LEU A 220 8.69 -11.92 -10.32
N VAL A 221 8.79 -10.62 -10.04
CA VAL A 221 9.72 -10.03 -9.08
C VAL A 221 8.92 -9.32 -7.99
N VAL A 222 9.06 -9.78 -6.75
CA VAL A 222 8.28 -9.28 -5.62
C VAL A 222 9.20 -8.50 -4.68
N LEU A 223 8.84 -7.25 -4.42
CA LEU A 223 9.46 -6.45 -3.38
C LEU A 223 8.78 -6.76 -2.05
N ARG A 224 9.56 -7.25 -1.08
CA ARG A 224 9.07 -7.53 0.27
C ARG A 224 8.54 -6.29 0.94
N ARG A 225 7.56 -6.47 1.78
CA ARG A 225 7.17 -5.44 2.75
C ARG A 225 8.32 -5.18 3.72
N PRO A 226 8.50 -3.94 4.16
CA PRO A 226 9.30 -3.68 5.34
C PRO A 226 8.82 -4.57 6.50
N PRO A 227 9.73 -5.09 7.33
CA PRO A 227 9.33 -5.84 8.52
C PRO A 227 8.51 -4.93 9.44
N GLU A 228 7.33 -5.39 9.82
CA GLU A 228 6.43 -4.68 10.71
C GLU A 228 6.23 -5.47 12.00
N GLN A 229 6.18 -4.76 13.13
CA GLN A 229 5.72 -5.28 14.40
C GLN A 229 4.32 -4.73 14.67
N GLY A 230 3.41 -5.58 15.08
CA GLY A 230 2.03 -5.20 15.36
C GLY A 230 1.17 -6.40 15.73
N GLN A 231 -0.13 -6.25 15.61
CA GLN A 231 -1.12 -7.21 16.05
C GLN A 231 -2.10 -7.52 14.94
N THR A 232 -2.69 -8.68 14.97
CA THR A 232 -3.80 -9.05 14.09
C THR A 232 -5.07 -8.28 14.44
N ALA A 233 -6.01 -8.21 13.51
CA ALA A 233 -7.31 -7.57 13.76
C ALA A 233 -8.03 -8.23 14.96
N GLN A 234 -7.94 -9.55 15.10
CA GLN A 234 -8.59 -10.26 16.18
C GLN A 234 -8.00 -9.90 17.55
N GLU A 235 -6.67 -9.85 17.68
CA GLU A 235 -6.00 -9.47 18.93
C GLU A 235 -6.39 -8.06 19.36
N ILE A 236 -6.44 -7.10 18.42
CA ILE A 236 -6.84 -5.72 18.75
C ILE A 236 -8.33 -5.65 19.10
N LEU A 237 -9.22 -6.38 18.41
CA LEU A 237 -10.64 -6.41 18.72
C LEU A 237 -10.90 -7.01 20.11
N ASP A 238 -10.17 -8.04 20.50
CA ASP A 238 -10.34 -8.68 21.81
C ASP A 238 -9.87 -7.73 22.94
N LEU A 239 -8.75 -7.03 22.74
CA LEU A 239 -8.30 -5.97 23.64
C LEU A 239 -9.36 -4.84 23.74
N CYS A 240 -9.98 -4.43 22.62
CA CYS A 240 -11.04 -3.43 22.64
C CYS A 240 -12.27 -3.89 23.42
N LYS A 241 -12.69 -5.15 23.31
CA LYS A 241 -13.80 -5.71 24.07
C LYS A 241 -13.52 -5.68 25.58
N GLU A 242 -12.31 -6.06 26.00
CA GLU A 242 -11.90 -6.00 27.41
C GLU A 242 -11.95 -4.58 27.97
N LYS A 243 -11.58 -3.57 27.18
CA LYS A 243 -11.64 -2.16 27.58
C LYS A 243 -13.07 -1.57 27.61
N MET A 244 -14.04 -2.22 26.98
CA MET A 244 -15.45 -1.78 26.95
C MET A 244 -16.31 -2.40 28.07
N LEU A 245 -15.79 -3.41 28.75
CA LEU A 245 -16.42 -4.04 29.93
C LEU A 245 -16.18 -3.22 31.19
#